data_f65dee696ba72504fc7eb09c87af46aa
#
_entry.id   f65dee696ba72504fc7eb09c87af46aa
#
_cell.length_a   1.000
_cell.length_b   1.000
_cell.length_c   1.000
_cell.angle_alpha   90.00
_cell.angle_beta   90.00
_cell.angle_gamma   90.00
#
_symmetry.space_group_name_H-M   'P 1'
#
loop_
_entity.id
_entity.type
_entity.pdbx_description
1 polymer ?
#
loop_
_entity_poly.entity_id
_entity_poly.type
_entity_poly.pdbx_seq_one_letter_code
_entity_poly.pdbx_strand_id
1 'polypeptide(L)'
;MEKYDFENLNGEQWAQLLCEHPEFATECSWEKLGSEDWCWLLSEHPEFATHCNWEKIEGYEWSVLLAEQPQFAKYCDWDKLDGWDWSILLTAMPQFSDKCDWDKLEAEDWDNLLHNQPQFAEMKHRMGI
;
A
#
# COMPACT_ATOMS: atom_id res chain seq x y z
N MET A 1 -9.15 33.57 10.82
CA MET A 1 -8.38 32.63 10.01
C MET A 1 -7.48 31.79 10.91
N GLU A 2 -7.59 30.51 10.78
CA GLU A 2 -6.77 29.62 11.56
C GLU A 2 -5.34 29.62 11.08
N LYS A 3 -4.44 29.50 12.05
CA LYS A 3 -3.03 29.35 11.75
C LYS A 3 -2.57 27.95 12.10
N TYR A 4 -1.89 27.32 11.18
CA TYR A 4 -1.29 26.01 11.42
C TYR A 4 0.21 26.21 11.61
N ASP A 5 0.75 25.51 12.58
CA ASP A 5 2.19 25.53 12.83
C ASP A 5 2.81 24.42 11.99
N PHE A 6 3.00 24.68 10.71
CA PHE A 6 3.45 23.69 9.76
C PHE A 6 4.81 23.09 10.10
N GLU A 7 5.67 23.86 10.77
CA GLU A 7 7.00 23.39 11.11
C GLU A 7 6.98 22.29 12.18
N ASN A 8 5.96 22.29 13.00
CA ASN A 8 5.86 21.35 14.12
C ASN A 8 4.94 20.17 13.84
N LEU A 9 4.36 20.08 12.65
CA LEU A 9 3.52 18.95 12.30
C LEU A 9 4.40 17.73 12.01
N ASN A 10 3.98 16.56 12.54
CA ASN A 10 4.61 15.30 12.19
C ASN A 10 3.92 14.71 10.95
N GLY A 11 4.39 13.55 10.49
CA GLY A 11 3.84 12.92 9.29
C GLY A 11 2.37 12.63 9.38
N GLU A 12 1.93 12.06 10.50
CA GLU A 12 0.52 11.74 10.71
C GLU A 12 -0.34 12.98 10.68
N GLN A 13 0.12 14.03 11.34
CA GLN A 13 -0.61 15.31 11.37
C GLN A 13 -0.69 15.93 9.98
N TRP A 14 0.40 15.86 9.22
CA TRP A 14 0.38 16.33 7.83
C TRP A 14 -0.60 15.54 6.98
N ALA A 15 -0.61 14.21 7.12
CA ALA A 15 -1.53 13.38 6.34
C ALA A 15 -2.97 13.75 6.65
N GLN A 16 -3.30 13.92 7.94
CA GLN A 16 -4.64 14.29 8.34
C GLN A 16 -5.03 15.66 7.80
N LEU A 17 -4.11 16.63 7.92
CA LEU A 17 -4.38 17.98 7.45
C LEU A 17 -4.63 18.01 5.95
N LEU A 18 -3.81 17.29 5.17
CA LEU A 18 -3.96 17.28 3.72
C LEU A 18 -5.21 16.54 3.26
N CYS A 19 -5.66 15.55 4.03
CA CYS A 19 -6.93 14.89 3.70
C CYS A 19 -8.11 15.84 3.83
N GLU A 20 -8.05 16.75 4.82
CA GLU A 20 -9.12 17.72 5.06
C GLU A 20 -8.93 18.99 4.26
N HIS A 21 -7.68 19.39 4.04
CA HIS A 21 -7.34 20.65 3.39
C HIS A 21 -6.21 20.43 2.37
N PRO A 22 -6.52 19.83 1.23
CA PRO A 22 -5.48 19.54 0.24
C PRO A 22 -4.79 20.80 -0.32
N GLU A 23 -5.40 21.95 -0.16
CA GLU A 23 -4.80 23.20 -0.61
C GLU A 23 -3.50 23.53 0.13
N PHE A 24 -3.26 22.93 1.32
CA PHE A 24 -2.02 23.15 2.06
C PHE A 24 -0.85 22.32 1.55
N ALA A 25 -1.03 21.59 0.45
CA ALA A 25 0.05 20.78 -0.10
C ALA A 25 1.30 21.60 -0.45
N THR A 26 1.11 22.86 -0.81
CA THR A 26 2.23 23.76 -1.14
C THR A 26 3.13 24.04 0.07
N GLU A 27 2.61 23.84 1.29
CA GLU A 27 3.36 24.09 2.53
C GLU A 27 3.94 22.81 3.12
N CYS A 28 3.63 21.65 2.55
CA CYS A 28 3.91 20.37 3.17
C CYS A 28 5.39 20.00 3.14
N SER A 29 5.88 19.51 4.29
CA SER A 29 7.19 18.88 4.38
C SER A 29 7.02 17.38 4.10
N TRP A 30 7.04 17.02 2.82
CA TRP A 30 6.73 15.66 2.38
C TRP A 30 7.64 14.61 3.01
N GLU A 31 8.87 14.98 3.34
CA GLU A 31 9.82 14.04 3.93
C GLU A 31 9.42 13.56 5.31
N LYS A 32 8.48 14.23 5.97
CA LYS A 32 8.00 13.82 7.27
C LYS A 32 7.00 12.66 7.21
N LEU A 33 6.41 12.41 6.04
CA LEU A 33 5.43 11.35 5.89
C LEU A 33 6.12 9.98 5.84
N GLY A 34 5.66 9.05 6.67
CA GLY A 34 6.13 7.68 6.65
C GLY A 34 5.20 6.78 5.82
N SER A 35 5.45 5.47 5.90
CA SER A 35 4.71 4.51 5.10
C SER A 35 3.21 4.57 5.33
N GLU A 36 2.79 4.55 6.59
CA GLU A 36 1.35 4.58 6.90
C GLU A 36 0.71 5.90 6.48
N ASP A 37 1.45 7.00 6.68
CA ASP A 37 0.95 8.32 6.32
C ASP A 37 0.71 8.42 4.82
N TRP A 38 1.67 7.97 4.03
CA TRP A 38 1.55 7.99 2.58
C TRP A 38 0.43 7.07 2.10
N CYS A 39 0.30 5.88 2.72
CA CYS A 39 -0.76 4.95 2.35
C CYS A 39 -2.13 5.60 2.53
N TRP A 40 -2.33 6.21 3.69
CA TRP A 40 -3.59 6.88 3.98
C TRP A 40 -3.84 8.05 3.02
N LEU A 41 -2.84 8.92 2.89
CA LEU A 41 -3.00 10.11 2.07
C LEU A 41 -3.27 9.77 0.60
N LEU A 42 -2.52 8.82 0.04
CA LEU A 42 -2.70 8.45 -1.35
C LEU A 42 -3.99 7.69 -1.62
N SER A 43 -4.51 6.99 -0.61
CA SER A 43 -5.81 6.34 -0.74
C SER A 43 -6.94 7.35 -0.88
N GLU A 44 -6.81 8.49 -0.19
CA GLU A 44 -7.80 9.56 -0.22
C GLU A 44 -7.55 10.57 -1.34
N HIS A 45 -6.27 10.87 -1.58
CA HIS A 45 -5.86 11.91 -2.53
C HIS A 45 -4.72 11.40 -3.42
N PRO A 46 -5.03 10.56 -4.41
CA PRO A 46 -3.98 9.98 -5.27
C PRO A 46 -3.20 11.03 -6.07
N GLU A 47 -3.74 12.23 -6.20
CA GLU A 47 -3.05 13.29 -6.92
C GLU A 47 -1.72 13.69 -6.26
N PHE A 48 -1.53 13.38 -4.97
CA PHE A 48 -0.28 13.69 -4.28
C PHE A 48 0.84 12.69 -4.57
N ALA A 49 0.58 11.70 -5.43
CA ALA A 49 1.58 10.70 -5.80
C ALA A 49 2.84 11.32 -6.39
N THR A 50 2.73 12.49 -7.03
CA THR A 50 3.88 13.17 -7.62
C THR A 50 4.92 13.58 -6.58
N HIS A 51 4.53 13.66 -5.31
CA HIS A 51 5.42 14.05 -4.22
C HIS A 51 5.92 12.85 -3.41
N CYS A 52 5.42 11.65 -3.70
CA CYS A 52 5.69 10.49 -2.87
C CYS A 52 7.09 9.92 -3.10
N ASN A 53 7.78 9.65 -1.99
CA ASN A 53 8.99 8.83 -2.05
C ASN A 53 8.54 7.37 -1.88
N TRP A 54 8.42 6.67 -3.00
CA TRP A 54 7.89 5.31 -3.02
C TRP A 54 8.72 4.33 -2.20
N GLU A 55 10.00 4.63 -1.99
CA GLU A 55 10.86 3.77 -1.18
C GLU A 55 10.42 3.71 0.28
N LYS A 56 9.68 4.71 0.74
CA LYS A 56 9.19 4.74 2.12
C LYS A 56 8.03 3.77 2.35
N ILE A 57 7.34 3.35 1.29
CA ILE A 57 6.17 2.48 1.43
C ILE A 57 6.64 1.07 1.75
N GLU A 58 6.16 0.50 2.85
CA GLU A 58 6.50 -0.86 3.26
C GLU A 58 5.53 -1.87 2.64
N GLY A 59 5.86 -3.16 2.77
CA GLY A 59 5.09 -4.20 2.10
C GLY A 59 3.62 -4.22 2.48
N TYR A 60 3.31 -4.10 3.77
CA TYR A 60 1.92 -4.11 4.20
C TYR A 60 1.14 -2.93 3.60
N GLU A 61 1.74 -1.74 3.66
CA GLU A 61 1.08 -0.55 3.11
C GLU A 61 0.92 -0.65 1.61
N TRP A 62 1.88 -1.29 0.91
CA TRP A 62 1.71 -1.53 -0.51
C TRP A 62 0.48 -2.40 -0.79
N SER A 63 0.26 -3.43 0.03
CA SER A 63 -0.90 -4.31 -0.18
C SER A 63 -2.21 -3.54 0.00
N VAL A 64 -2.27 -2.64 0.97
CA VAL A 64 -3.46 -1.81 1.20
C VAL A 64 -3.61 -0.76 0.11
N LEU A 65 -2.52 -0.08 -0.23
CA LEU A 65 -2.57 1.01 -1.22
C LEU A 65 -2.97 0.50 -2.59
N LEU A 66 -2.43 -0.62 -3.02
CA LEU A 66 -2.75 -1.18 -4.34
C LEU A 66 -4.19 -1.69 -4.40
N ALA A 67 -4.75 -2.11 -3.27
CA ALA A 67 -6.17 -2.49 -3.21
C ALA A 67 -7.07 -1.28 -3.44
N GLU A 68 -6.63 -0.10 -3.01
CA GLU A 68 -7.41 1.14 -3.19
C GLU A 68 -7.08 1.85 -4.50
N GLN A 69 -5.79 1.86 -4.87
CA GLN A 69 -5.30 2.63 -6.02
C GLN A 69 -4.37 1.74 -6.86
N PRO A 70 -4.93 0.78 -7.61
CA PRO A 70 -4.10 -0.18 -8.34
C PRO A 70 -3.20 0.45 -9.40
N GLN A 71 -3.49 1.67 -9.83
CA GLN A 71 -2.66 2.34 -10.83
C GLN A 71 -1.24 2.60 -10.32
N PHE A 72 -1.01 2.55 -9.00
CA PHE A 72 0.33 2.76 -8.44
C PHE A 72 1.21 1.52 -8.51
N ALA A 73 0.71 0.42 -9.09
CA ALA A 73 1.49 -0.81 -9.21
C ALA A 73 2.81 -0.59 -9.95
N LYS A 74 2.85 0.34 -10.88
CA LYS A 74 4.07 0.62 -11.65
C LYS A 74 5.21 1.17 -10.79
N TYR A 75 4.89 1.65 -9.58
CA TYR A 75 5.90 2.17 -8.65
C TYR A 75 6.26 1.17 -7.56
N CYS A 76 5.57 0.05 -7.51
CA CYS A 76 5.70 -0.89 -6.39
C CYS A 76 6.98 -1.70 -6.47
N ASP A 77 7.69 -1.78 -5.35
CA ASP A 77 8.77 -2.73 -5.18
C ASP A 77 8.16 -4.02 -4.65
N TRP A 78 7.88 -4.96 -5.55
CA TRP A 78 7.19 -6.20 -5.21
C TRP A 78 7.97 -7.04 -4.20
N ASP A 79 9.29 -6.87 -4.14
CA ASP A 79 10.12 -7.62 -3.20
C ASP A 79 9.84 -7.25 -1.74
N LYS A 80 9.23 -6.10 -1.50
CA LYS A 80 8.88 -5.69 -0.15
C LYS A 80 7.68 -6.46 0.42
N LEU A 81 6.88 -7.08 -0.42
CA LEU A 81 5.72 -7.83 0.03
C LEU A 81 6.16 -9.20 0.55
N ASP A 82 5.74 -9.55 1.78
CA ASP A 82 5.94 -10.90 2.28
C ASP A 82 4.71 -11.75 1.95
N GLY A 83 4.69 -13.00 2.45
CA GLY A 83 3.59 -13.91 2.13
C GLY A 83 2.24 -13.40 2.59
N TRP A 84 2.19 -12.82 3.78
CA TRP A 84 0.93 -12.28 4.29
C TRP A 84 0.46 -11.09 3.45
N ASP A 85 1.38 -10.20 3.09
CA ASP A 85 1.05 -9.04 2.26
C ASP A 85 0.49 -9.49 0.92
N TRP A 86 1.10 -10.52 0.31
CA TRP A 86 0.60 -11.07 -0.95
C TRP A 86 -0.78 -11.66 -0.80
N SER A 87 -1.05 -12.36 0.32
CA SER A 87 -2.37 -12.96 0.52
C SER A 87 -3.44 -11.86 0.63
N ILE A 88 -3.12 -10.75 1.30
CA ILE A 88 -4.03 -9.61 1.39
C ILE A 88 -4.26 -8.99 0.02
N LEU A 89 -3.19 -8.73 -0.71
CA LEU A 89 -3.30 -8.06 -2.01
C LEU A 89 -4.07 -8.91 -3.01
N LEU A 90 -3.75 -10.19 -3.10
CA LEU A 90 -4.41 -11.06 -4.06
C LEU A 90 -5.86 -11.34 -3.70
N THR A 91 -6.21 -11.28 -2.41
CA THR A 91 -7.61 -11.36 -2.01
C THR A 91 -8.41 -10.19 -2.57
N ALA A 92 -7.82 -8.99 -2.53
CA ALA A 92 -8.48 -7.78 -3.02
C ALA A 92 -8.33 -7.60 -4.53
N MET A 93 -7.15 -7.94 -5.06
CA MET A 93 -6.78 -7.66 -6.46
C MET A 93 -6.10 -8.87 -7.07
N PRO A 94 -6.85 -9.94 -7.40
CA PRO A 94 -6.23 -11.16 -7.93
C PRO A 94 -5.50 -10.96 -9.25
N GLN A 95 -5.74 -9.85 -9.95
CA GLN A 95 -5.06 -9.58 -11.22
C GLN A 95 -3.54 -9.38 -11.03
N PHE A 96 -3.07 -9.14 -9.81
CA PHE A 96 -1.62 -9.02 -9.56
C PHE A 96 -0.93 -10.36 -9.36
N SER A 97 -1.62 -11.47 -9.59
CA SER A 97 -1.04 -12.80 -9.39
C SER A 97 0.21 -13.06 -10.23
N ASP A 98 0.31 -12.43 -11.39
CA ASP A 98 1.48 -12.61 -12.25
C ASP A 98 2.75 -11.94 -11.69
N LYS A 99 2.60 -11.08 -10.69
CA LYS A 99 3.72 -10.44 -10.02
C LYS A 99 4.14 -11.16 -8.75
N CYS A 100 3.34 -12.10 -8.28
CA CYS A 100 3.50 -12.70 -6.97
C CYS A 100 4.69 -13.65 -6.91
N ASP A 101 5.49 -13.52 -5.85
CA ASP A 101 6.50 -14.51 -5.51
C ASP A 101 5.81 -15.55 -4.62
N TRP A 102 5.31 -16.61 -5.25
CA TRP A 102 4.52 -17.63 -4.56
C TRP A 102 5.30 -18.36 -3.48
N ASP A 103 6.64 -18.40 -3.60
CA ASP A 103 7.49 -19.05 -2.60
C ASP A 103 7.44 -18.37 -1.24
N LYS A 104 7.02 -17.13 -1.20
CA LYS A 104 6.90 -16.38 0.06
C LYS A 104 5.68 -16.77 0.88
N LEU A 105 4.69 -17.41 0.28
CA LEU A 105 3.46 -17.76 0.98
C LEU A 105 3.67 -18.99 1.84
N GLU A 106 3.35 -18.86 3.14
CA GLU A 106 3.37 -19.97 4.07
C GLU A 106 1.96 -20.56 4.19
N ALA A 107 1.81 -21.62 4.97
CA ALA A 107 0.54 -22.34 5.06
C ALA A 107 -0.63 -21.43 5.42
N GLU A 108 -0.40 -20.53 6.39
CA GLU A 108 -1.46 -19.61 6.80
C GLU A 108 -1.84 -18.64 5.71
N ASP A 109 -0.85 -18.19 4.94
CA ASP A 109 -1.10 -17.25 3.85
C ASP A 109 -1.92 -17.92 2.75
N TRP A 110 -1.58 -19.18 2.42
CA TRP A 110 -2.35 -19.94 1.45
C TRP A 110 -3.77 -20.17 1.93
N ASP A 111 -3.95 -20.50 3.22
CA ASP A 111 -5.29 -20.72 3.75
C ASP A 111 -6.15 -19.46 3.61
N ASN A 112 -5.59 -18.32 3.96
CA ASN A 112 -6.32 -17.06 3.83
C ASN A 112 -6.66 -16.76 2.37
N LEU A 113 -5.68 -16.92 1.48
CA LEU A 113 -5.88 -16.63 0.07
C LEU A 113 -6.93 -17.55 -0.55
N LEU A 114 -6.84 -18.86 -0.29
CA LEU A 114 -7.74 -19.83 -0.89
C LEU A 114 -9.15 -19.72 -0.34
N HIS A 115 -9.30 -19.28 0.90
CA HIS A 115 -10.62 -19.02 1.46
C HIS A 115 -11.35 -17.94 0.66
N ASN A 116 -10.62 -16.91 0.23
CA ASN A 116 -11.20 -15.76 -0.46
C ASN A 116 -11.14 -15.87 -1.98
N GLN A 117 -10.10 -16.56 -2.50
CA GLN A 117 -9.88 -16.68 -3.94
C GLN A 117 -9.52 -18.13 -4.26
N PRO A 118 -10.51 -19.04 -4.26
CA PRO A 118 -10.23 -20.48 -4.39
C PRO A 118 -9.61 -20.87 -5.74
N GLN A 119 -9.68 -20.01 -6.74
CA GLN A 119 -9.08 -20.31 -8.04
C GLN A 119 -7.56 -20.50 -7.97
N PHE A 120 -6.90 -20.00 -6.90
CA PHE A 120 -5.46 -20.17 -6.75
C PHE A 120 -5.07 -21.54 -6.19
N ALA A 121 -6.03 -22.42 -5.89
CA ALA A 121 -5.72 -23.77 -5.40
C ALA A 121 -4.87 -24.55 -6.40
N GLU A 122 -5.10 -24.36 -7.69
CA GLU A 122 -4.33 -25.02 -8.73
C GLU A 122 -2.87 -24.58 -8.69
N MET A 123 -2.63 -23.29 -8.44
CA MET A 123 -1.26 -22.78 -8.32
C MET A 123 -0.53 -23.41 -7.15
N LYS A 124 -1.20 -23.54 -5.99
CA LYS A 124 -0.61 -24.19 -4.82
C LYS A 124 -0.26 -25.64 -5.16
N HIS A 125 -1.15 -26.32 -5.82
CA HIS A 125 -0.94 -27.72 -6.21
C HIS A 125 0.29 -27.86 -7.13
N ARG A 126 0.43 -26.96 -8.11
CA ARG A 126 1.56 -26.98 -9.03
C ARG A 126 2.89 -26.78 -8.32
N MET A 127 2.89 -26.06 -7.21
CA MET A 127 4.09 -25.82 -6.44
C MET A 127 4.46 -27.02 -5.56
N GLY A 128 3.61 -28.00 -5.43
CA GLY A 128 3.88 -29.21 -4.66
C GLY A 128 3.74 -29.05 -3.16
N ILE A 129 2.93 -28.11 -2.73
CA ILE A 129 2.76 -27.84 -1.29
C ILE A 129 1.29 -27.93 -0.87
#